data_d25f744cca8bfb27b44a0722762a0b7e
#
_entry.id   d25f744cca8bfb27b44a0722762a0b7e
#
_cell.length_a   1.000
_cell.length_b   1.000
_cell.length_c   1.000
_cell.angle_alpha   90.00
_cell.angle_beta   90.00
_cell.angle_gamma   90.00
#
_symmetry.space_group_name_H-M   'P 1'
#
loop_
_entity.id
_entity.type
_entity.pdbx_description
1 polymer ?
#
loop_
_entity_poly.entity_id
_entity_poly.type
_entity_poly.pdbx_seq_one_letter_code
_entity_poly.pdbx_strand_id
1 'polypeptide(L)'
;MTVSNVNVSAATISTYIYVATGGETSKSGADSNGASLSYTPGKEQVYLNGGLLVRGTDYTATDGSSITSLTALAASDILEVIAFSPFNVANAVQGSNFAAKGDLVAGTGSGTFSNVTVGGALQLLVPDSTQTSGVRWGDDNQILTLMGASI
;
A
#
# COMPACT_ATOMS: atom_id res chain seq x y z
N MET A 1 -20.74 -17.21 4.25
CA MET A 1 -20.22 -16.05 3.50
C MET A 1 -19.09 -15.46 4.33
N THR A 2 -17.85 -15.83 4.01
CA THR A 2 -16.68 -15.35 4.76
C THR A 2 -16.29 -14.01 4.18
N VAL A 3 -16.50 -12.95 4.96
CA VAL A 3 -15.98 -11.62 4.61
C VAL A 3 -14.47 -11.70 4.75
N SER A 4 -13.77 -11.76 3.63
CA SER A 4 -12.32 -11.63 3.63
C SER A 4 -12.00 -10.23 4.14
N ASN A 5 -11.27 -10.13 5.25
CA ASN A 5 -10.77 -8.87 5.76
C ASN A 5 -10.00 -8.17 4.64
N VAL A 6 -10.54 -7.09 4.16
CA VAL A 6 -9.76 -6.12 3.38
C VAL A 6 -8.74 -5.56 4.36
N ASN A 7 -7.53 -6.08 4.31
CA ASN A 7 -6.42 -5.51 5.03
C ASN A 7 -6.12 -4.15 4.37
N VAL A 8 -6.81 -3.12 4.82
CA VAL A 8 -6.41 -1.74 4.53
C VAL A 8 -5.10 -1.59 5.29
N SER A 9 -3.98 -1.68 4.59
CA SER A 9 -2.67 -1.38 5.17
C SER A 9 -2.69 0.10 5.54
N ALA A 10 -3.14 0.41 6.74
CA ALA A 10 -3.01 1.74 7.32
C ALA A 10 -1.53 2.11 7.30
N ALA A 11 -1.22 3.38 7.08
CA ALA A 11 0.12 3.89 7.35
C ALA A 11 0.46 3.47 8.78
N THR A 12 1.42 2.57 8.92
CA THR A 12 1.83 2.08 10.22
C THR A 12 3.10 2.80 10.65
N ILE A 13 3.12 3.20 11.89
CA ILE A 13 4.34 3.63 12.57
C ILE A 13 4.84 2.41 13.32
N SER A 14 6.06 1.98 13.02
CA SER A 14 6.75 0.93 13.75
C SER A 14 7.85 1.55 14.59
N THR A 15 7.96 1.16 15.84
CA THR A 15 8.99 1.64 16.75
C THR A 15 9.88 0.47 17.14
N TYR A 16 11.19 0.65 17.04
CA TYR A 16 12.21 -0.32 17.40
C TYR A 16 13.09 0.28 18.48
N ILE A 17 13.34 -0.46 19.56
CA ILE A 17 14.08 0.01 20.73
C ILE A 17 15.30 -0.91 20.95
N TYR A 18 16.47 -0.32 20.90
CA TYR A 18 17.73 -1.01 21.20
C TYR A 18 18.36 -0.45 22.45
N VAL A 19 18.79 -1.32 23.34
CA VAL A 19 19.65 -0.97 24.48
C VAL A 19 21.07 -1.30 24.10
N ALA A 20 21.97 -0.32 24.20
CA ALA A 20 23.38 -0.50 23.86
C ALA A 20 24.12 -1.25 24.98
N THR A 21 25.10 -2.06 24.57
CA THR A 21 26.04 -2.75 25.47
C THR A 21 27.33 -2.01 25.65
N GLY A 22 27.56 -1.02 24.80
CA GLY A 22 28.71 -0.11 24.80
C GLY A 22 29.69 -0.35 23.65
N GLY A 23 30.06 0.71 22.97
CA GLY A 23 31.00 0.71 21.86
C GLY A 23 30.41 0.43 20.49
N GLU A 24 29.10 0.12 20.38
CA GLU A 24 28.48 -0.12 19.08
C GLU A 24 28.35 1.17 18.26
N THR A 25 28.63 1.05 16.97
CA THR A 25 28.48 2.12 15.98
C THR A 25 27.38 1.81 14.97
N SER A 26 26.65 0.71 15.18
CA SER A 26 25.54 0.28 14.33
C SER A 26 24.53 -0.55 15.11
N LYS A 27 23.28 -0.55 14.65
CA LYS A 27 22.21 -1.43 15.12
C LYS A 27 21.46 -2.02 13.93
N SER A 28 21.11 -3.32 14.04
CA SER A 28 20.36 -4.07 13.04
C SER A 28 19.72 -5.29 13.68
N GLY A 29 18.86 -6.00 12.93
CA GLY A 29 18.23 -7.22 13.39
C GLY A 29 17.15 -6.97 14.45
N ALA A 30 16.99 -7.92 15.37
CA ALA A 30 15.95 -7.85 16.40
C ALA A 30 16.25 -6.76 17.43
N ASP A 31 15.23 -5.98 17.75
CA ASP A 31 15.25 -5.01 18.83
C ASP A 31 15.06 -5.67 20.22
N SER A 32 15.00 -4.88 21.27
CA SER A 32 14.80 -5.37 22.65
C SER A 32 13.47 -6.10 22.86
N ASN A 33 12.51 -5.94 21.94
CA ASN A 33 11.20 -6.61 21.96
C ASN A 33 11.13 -7.81 21.01
N GLY A 34 12.23 -8.10 20.28
CA GLY A 34 12.32 -9.18 19.29
C GLY A 34 11.82 -8.83 17.90
N ALA A 35 11.46 -7.58 17.64
CA ALA A 35 11.05 -7.11 16.31
C ALA A 35 12.27 -6.81 15.45
N SER A 36 12.35 -7.42 14.26
CA SER A 36 13.45 -7.14 13.32
C SER A 36 13.29 -5.76 12.69
N LEU A 37 14.37 -4.97 12.71
CA LEU A 37 14.39 -3.63 12.12
C LEU A 37 14.04 -3.67 10.63
N SER A 38 13.05 -2.91 10.25
CA SER A 38 12.63 -2.74 8.87
C SER A 38 12.06 -1.34 8.66
N TYR A 39 12.59 -0.61 7.69
CA TYR A 39 12.13 0.74 7.34
C TYR A 39 12.32 1.01 5.85
N THR A 40 11.64 2.02 5.31
CA THR A 40 11.94 2.56 3.99
C THR A 40 12.99 3.67 4.15
N PRO A 41 14.15 3.59 3.47
CA PRO A 41 15.19 4.63 3.57
C PRO A 41 14.63 6.04 3.34
N GLY A 42 14.91 6.95 4.27
CA GLY A 42 14.39 8.31 4.28
C GLY A 42 12.98 8.47 4.88
N LYS A 43 12.41 7.39 5.41
CA LYS A 43 11.14 7.39 6.14
C LYS A 43 11.32 6.90 7.58
N GLU A 44 12.50 7.12 8.14
CA GLU A 44 12.83 6.80 9.52
C GLU A 44 13.23 8.08 10.29
N GLN A 45 13.04 8.02 11.59
CA GLN A 45 13.63 8.94 12.57
C GLN A 45 14.37 8.13 13.61
N VAL A 46 15.55 8.59 13.99
CA VAL A 46 16.39 7.89 14.96
C VAL A 46 16.67 8.81 16.14
N TYR A 47 16.45 8.30 17.34
CA TYR A 47 16.64 9.02 18.58
C TYR A 47 17.67 8.28 19.44
N LEU A 48 18.55 9.05 20.07
CA LEU A 48 19.48 8.55 21.09
C LEU A 48 19.14 9.23 22.43
N ASN A 49 18.74 8.41 23.40
CA ASN A 49 18.32 8.87 24.73
C ASN A 49 17.26 9.99 24.66
N GLY A 50 16.34 9.88 23.68
CA GLY A 50 15.30 10.88 23.42
C GLY A 50 15.73 12.07 22.59
N GLY A 51 16.99 12.21 22.24
CA GLY A 51 17.49 13.25 21.33
C GLY A 51 17.43 12.80 19.87
N LEU A 52 16.77 13.57 18.99
CA LEU A 52 16.70 13.29 17.56
C LEU A 52 18.09 13.41 16.93
N LEU A 53 18.50 12.39 16.22
CA LEU A 53 19.73 12.34 15.42
C LEU A 53 19.49 12.87 14.00
N VAL A 54 20.48 13.50 13.41
CA VAL A 54 20.45 14.06 12.06
C VAL A 54 20.96 13.02 11.06
N ARG A 55 20.09 12.60 10.14
CA ARG A 55 20.44 11.65 9.08
C ARG A 55 21.53 12.21 8.17
N GLY A 56 22.52 11.39 7.87
CA GLY A 56 23.70 11.76 7.06
C GLY A 56 24.79 12.52 7.83
N THR A 57 24.51 12.94 9.06
CA THR A 57 25.50 13.57 9.97
C THR A 57 25.80 12.65 11.15
N ASP A 58 24.77 12.22 11.88
CA ASP A 58 24.89 11.44 13.09
C ASP A 58 24.71 9.93 12.82
N TYR A 59 24.01 9.58 11.73
CA TYR A 59 23.82 8.20 11.34
C TYR A 59 23.59 8.06 9.82
N THR A 60 23.75 6.84 9.33
CA THR A 60 23.41 6.42 7.96
C THR A 60 22.34 5.33 8.00
N ALA A 61 21.31 5.47 7.15
CA ALA A 61 20.19 4.54 7.03
C ALA A 61 19.79 4.41 5.55
N THR A 62 20.41 3.47 4.82
CA THR A 62 20.28 3.35 3.36
C THR A 62 19.78 2.00 2.88
N ASP A 63 19.81 0.96 3.73
CA ASP A 63 19.51 -0.42 3.36
C ASP A 63 18.13 -0.91 3.82
N GLY A 64 17.43 -0.12 4.65
CA GLY A 64 16.11 -0.49 5.18
C GLY A 64 16.13 -1.45 6.37
N SER A 65 17.31 -1.87 6.86
CA SER A 65 17.44 -2.91 7.88
C SER A 65 18.55 -2.64 8.92
N SER A 66 19.32 -1.57 8.75
CA SER A 66 20.37 -1.18 9.69
C SER A 66 20.49 0.33 9.86
N ILE A 67 20.90 0.75 11.06
CA ILE A 67 21.35 2.10 11.37
C ILE A 67 22.83 2.02 11.60
N THR A 68 23.63 2.75 10.83
CA THR A 68 25.10 2.68 10.83
C THR A 68 25.74 4.05 11.00
N SER A 69 27.05 4.11 11.09
CA SER A 69 27.83 5.35 11.25
C SER A 69 27.46 6.16 12.51
N LEU A 70 26.94 5.49 13.52
CA LEU A 70 26.69 6.13 14.82
C LEU A 70 28.03 6.47 15.51
N THR A 71 28.04 7.52 16.30
CA THR A 71 29.06 7.66 17.36
C THR A 71 28.95 6.45 18.29
N ALA A 72 30.09 5.92 18.77
CA ALA A 72 30.09 4.76 19.65
C ALA A 72 29.16 4.97 20.85
N LEU A 73 28.15 4.12 20.95
CA LEU A 73 27.15 4.21 22.00
C LEU A 73 27.73 3.83 23.35
N ALA A 74 27.31 4.47 24.41
CA ALA A 74 27.64 4.06 25.78
C ALA A 74 26.77 2.87 26.20
N ALA A 75 27.26 2.11 27.17
CA ALA A 75 26.43 1.04 27.75
C ALA A 75 25.16 1.64 28.39
N SER A 76 24.04 1.00 28.12
CA SER A 76 22.69 1.43 28.54
C SER A 76 22.11 2.63 27.77
N ASP A 77 22.80 3.14 26.74
CA ASP A 77 22.16 4.06 25.82
C ASP A 77 20.96 3.40 25.13
N ILE A 78 19.90 4.20 24.94
CA ILE A 78 18.70 3.75 24.26
C ILE A 78 18.66 4.39 22.88
N LEU A 79 18.76 3.54 21.84
CA LEU A 79 18.52 3.95 20.46
C LEU A 79 17.08 3.55 20.06
N GLU A 80 16.28 4.53 19.73
CA GLU A 80 14.91 4.33 19.24
C GLU A 80 14.84 4.67 17.77
N VAL A 81 14.26 3.78 16.97
CA VAL A 81 14.03 4.00 15.54
C VAL A 81 12.54 3.99 15.29
N ILE A 82 12.01 5.10 14.79
CA ILE A 82 10.62 5.22 14.37
C ILE A 82 10.60 5.12 12.84
N ALA A 83 9.92 4.11 12.32
CA ALA A 83 9.78 3.86 10.88
C ALA A 83 8.36 4.19 10.43
N PHE A 84 8.25 5.03 9.42
CA PHE A 84 6.98 5.40 8.79
C PHE A 84 6.79 4.54 7.53
N SER A 85 5.77 3.70 7.52
CA SER A 85 5.39 2.97 6.31
C SER A 85 4.49 3.85 5.45
N PRO A 86 4.81 4.03 4.15
CA PRO A 86 3.91 4.76 3.27
C PRO A 86 2.58 4.02 3.16
N PHE A 87 1.48 4.77 3.19
CA PHE A 87 0.17 4.24 2.88
C PHE A 87 0.14 3.85 1.39
N ASN A 88 0.13 2.56 1.11
CA ASN A 88 -0.07 2.05 -0.23
C ASN A 88 -1.52 1.58 -0.37
N VAL A 89 -2.32 2.33 -1.12
CA VAL A 89 -3.69 1.94 -1.50
C VAL A 89 -3.60 0.92 -2.66
N ALA A 90 -2.91 -0.19 -2.43
CA ALA A 90 -2.93 -1.28 -3.39
C ALA A 90 -4.40 -1.74 -3.56
N ASN A 91 -4.87 -1.82 -4.79
CA ASN A 91 -6.23 -2.23 -5.15
C ASN A 91 -7.37 -1.26 -4.78
N ALA A 92 -7.08 -0.01 -4.45
CA ALA A 92 -8.13 1.00 -4.38
C ALA A 92 -8.50 1.53 -5.77
N VAL A 93 -9.78 1.72 -5.98
CA VAL A 93 -10.25 2.46 -7.15
C VAL A 93 -9.83 3.92 -6.98
N GLN A 94 -8.97 4.40 -7.86
CA GLN A 94 -8.46 5.77 -7.86
C GLN A 94 -9.20 6.60 -8.92
N GLY A 95 -9.23 7.92 -8.76
CA GLY A 95 -9.79 8.80 -9.77
C GLY A 95 -9.17 8.65 -11.17
N SER A 96 -7.90 8.24 -11.24
CA SER A 96 -7.20 7.93 -12.49
C SER A 96 -7.72 6.68 -13.22
N ASN A 97 -8.53 5.84 -12.55
CA ASN A 97 -9.19 4.70 -13.18
C ASN A 97 -10.39 5.12 -14.04
N PHE A 98 -10.85 6.35 -13.93
CA PHE A 98 -11.93 6.91 -14.74
C PHE A 98 -11.32 7.90 -15.75
N ALA A 99 -11.41 7.56 -17.04
CA ALA A 99 -10.86 8.39 -18.12
C ALA A 99 -11.88 9.45 -18.58
N ALA A 100 -13.18 9.16 -18.45
CA ALA A 100 -14.25 10.04 -18.90
C ALA A 100 -15.46 10.01 -17.95
N LYS A 101 -16.31 11.03 -18.09
CA LYS A 101 -17.60 11.06 -17.41
C LYS A 101 -18.47 9.87 -17.83
N GLY A 102 -18.98 9.13 -16.87
CA GLY A 102 -19.85 7.98 -17.08
C GLY A 102 -19.10 6.64 -17.16
N ASP A 103 -17.77 6.65 -17.04
CA ASP A 103 -16.98 5.42 -16.92
C ASP A 103 -17.38 4.64 -15.66
N LEU A 104 -17.31 3.32 -15.76
CA LEU A 104 -17.61 2.38 -14.69
C LEU A 104 -16.36 1.56 -14.37
N VAL A 105 -16.29 1.03 -13.16
CA VAL A 105 -15.29 0.05 -12.76
C VAL A 105 -15.97 -1.30 -12.59
N ALA A 106 -15.49 -2.30 -13.33
CA ALA A 106 -15.98 -3.68 -13.24
C ALA A 106 -14.89 -4.61 -12.69
N GLY A 107 -15.27 -5.53 -11.82
CA GLY A 107 -14.39 -6.57 -11.32
C GLY A 107 -14.02 -7.55 -12.43
N THR A 108 -12.72 -7.86 -12.55
CA THR A 108 -12.19 -8.79 -13.58
C THR A 108 -11.73 -10.12 -12.99
N GLY A 109 -11.82 -10.27 -11.67
CA GLY A 109 -11.40 -11.46 -10.93
C GLY A 109 -11.15 -11.13 -9.46
N SER A 110 -10.47 -12.01 -8.75
CA SER A 110 -10.18 -11.85 -7.34
C SER A 110 -9.23 -10.67 -7.11
N GLY A 111 -9.75 -9.58 -6.55
CA GLY A 111 -8.98 -8.37 -6.21
C GLY A 111 -8.52 -7.54 -7.41
N THR A 112 -9.08 -7.77 -8.60
CA THR A 112 -8.74 -7.00 -9.81
C THR A 112 -9.97 -6.34 -10.41
N PHE A 113 -9.76 -5.25 -11.13
CA PHE A 113 -10.81 -4.51 -11.82
C PHE A 113 -10.27 -3.85 -13.09
N SER A 114 -11.17 -3.48 -13.99
CA SER A 114 -10.87 -2.67 -15.18
C SER A 114 -11.87 -1.54 -15.35
N ASN A 115 -11.46 -0.51 -16.07
CA ASN A 115 -12.37 0.53 -16.53
C ASN A 115 -13.25 -0.02 -17.66
N VAL A 116 -14.54 0.25 -17.57
CA VAL A 116 -15.52 0.07 -18.66
C VAL A 116 -15.93 1.46 -19.09
N THR A 117 -15.44 1.87 -20.25
CA THR A 117 -15.77 3.20 -20.81
C THR A 117 -17.26 3.34 -21.01
N VAL A 118 -17.78 4.56 -20.86
CA VAL A 118 -19.21 4.84 -21.07
C VAL A 118 -19.65 4.41 -22.48
N GLY A 119 -20.83 3.78 -22.54
CA GLY A 119 -21.46 3.39 -23.82
C GLY A 119 -22.04 4.58 -24.60
N GLY A 120 -22.48 4.32 -25.81
CA GLY A 120 -23.22 5.26 -26.62
C GLY A 120 -24.64 5.55 -26.07
N ALA A 121 -25.29 6.53 -26.62
CA ALA A 121 -26.70 6.82 -26.31
C ALA A 121 -27.58 5.61 -26.62
N LEU A 122 -28.53 5.32 -25.74
CA LEU A 122 -29.46 4.20 -25.83
C LEU A 122 -28.82 2.79 -25.73
N GLN A 123 -27.57 2.71 -25.34
CA GLN A 123 -26.94 1.42 -25.01
C GLN A 123 -27.21 1.05 -23.55
N LEU A 124 -27.35 -0.25 -23.29
CA LEU A 124 -27.53 -0.81 -21.98
C LEU A 124 -26.35 -1.68 -21.61
N LEU A 125 -25.94 -1.62 -20.33
CA LEU A 125 -24.90 -2.50 -19.82
C LEU A 125 -25.50 -3.91 -19.65
N VAL A 126 -24.97 -4.89 -20.38
CA VAL A 126 -25.42 -6.27 -20.36
C VAL A 126 -24.32 -7.23 -19.93
N PRO A 127 -24.65 -8.35 -19.27
CA PRO A 127 -23.66 -9.37 -18.95
C PRO A 127 -23.05 -9.97 -20.22
N ASP A 128 -21.72 -10.19 -20.20
CA ASP A 128 -21.01 -10.86 -21.28
C ASP A 128 -19.77 -11.58 -20.72
N SER A 129 -19.86 -12.87 -20.56
CA SER A 129 -18.78 -13.71 -20.02
C SER A 129 -17.56 -13.81 -20.94
N THR A 130 -17.65 -13.35 -22.19
CA THR A 130 -16.51 -13.32 -23.13
C THR A 130 -15.63 -12.09 -22.93
N GLN A 131 -16.14 -11.07 -22.24
CA GLN A 131 -15.40 -9.88 -21.91
C GLN A 131 -14.64 -10.03 -20.58
N THR A 132 -13.46 -9.48 -20.50
CA THR A 132 -12.66 -9.49 -19.27
C THR A 132 -13.40 -8.82 -18.12
N SER A 133 -14.17 -7.78 -18.40
CA SER A 133 -15.02 -7.08 -17.42
C SER A 133 -16.28 -7.83 -17.02
N GLY A 134 -16.62 -8.95 -17.70
CA GLY A 134 -17.88 -9.67 -17.52
C GLY A 134 -19.12 -8.93 -18.04
N VAL A 135 -18.94 -7.74 -18.61
CA VAL A 135 -20.01 -6.88 -19.10
C VAL A 135 -19.63 -6.18 -20.40
N ARG A 136 -20.62 -5.82 -21.19
CA ARG A 136 -20.47 -4.97 -22.38
C ARG A 136 -21.66 -4.06 -22.58
N TRP A 137 -21.51 -3.04 -23.39
CA TRP A 137 -22.62 -2.23 -23.86
C TRP A 137 -23.31 -2.93 -25.01
N GLY A 138 -24.62 -3.13 -24.88
CA GLY A 138 -25.48 -3.72 -25.90
C GLY A 138 -26.47 -2.69 -26.43
N ASP A 139 -26.82 -2.82 -27.70
CA ASP A 139 -27.83 -1.97 -28.32
C ASP A 139 -29.25 -2.35 -27.82
N ASP A 140 -30.14 -1.38 -27.77
CA ASP A 140 -31.52 -1.52 -27.29
C ASP A 140 -32.29 -2.65 -28.03
N ASN A 141 -31.99 -2.85 -29.32
CA ASN A 141 -32.56 -3.91 -30.14
C ASN A 141 -32.24 -5.34 -29.62
N GLN A 142 -31.14 -5.55 -28.90
CA GLN A 142 -30.80 -6.85 -28.35
C GLN A 142 -31.68 -7.18 -27.14
N ILE A 143 -32.09 -6.19 -26.38
CA ILE A 143 -32.95 -6.37 -25.21
C ILE A 143 -34.39 -6.65 -25.66
N LEU A 144 -34.87 -5.98 -26.70
CA LEU A 144 -36.17 -6.25 -27.31
C LEU A 144 -36.26 -7.69 -27.85
N THR A 145 -35.15 -8.19 -28.46
CA THR A 145 -35.07 -9.58 -28.93
C THR A 145 -35.08 -10.57 -27.76
N LEU A 146 -34.36 -10.28 -26.66
CA LEU A 146 -34.38 -11.13 -25.45
C LEU A 146 -35.72 -11.14 -24.75
N MET A 147 -36.51 -10.05 -24.84
CA MET A 147 -37.84 -9.95 -24.28
C MET A 147 -38.93 -10.53 -25.20
N GLY A 148 -38.55 -11.09 -26.36
CA GLY A 148 -39.49 -11.70 -27.29
C GLY A 148 -40.34 -10.70 -28.10
N ALA A 149 -39.92 -9.45 -28.13
CA ALA A 149 -40.58 -8.45 -28.97
C ALA A 149 -40.09 -8.61 -30.42
N SER A 150 -40.94 -9.05 -31.31
CA SER A 150 -40.69 -8.98 -32.75
C SER A 150 -40.77 -7.52 -33.18
N ILE A 151 -39.72 -7.03 -33.80
CA ILE A 151 -39.72 -5.79 -34.57
C ILE A 151 -39.90 -6.12 -36.03
#